data_955c8d218a2af34005fc71a7e454da6f
#
_entry.id   955c8d218a2af34005fc71a7e454da6f
#
_cell.length_a   1.000
_cell.length_b   1.000
_cell.length_c   1.000
_cell.angle_alpha   90.00
_cell.angle_beta   90.00
_cell.angle_gamma   90.00
#
_symmetry.space_group_name_H-M   'P 1'
#
loop_
_entity.id
_entity.type
_entity.pdbx_description
1 polymer ?
#
loop_
_entity_poly.entity_id
_entity_poly.type
_entity_poly.pdbx_seq_one_letter_code
_entity_poly.pdbx_strand_id
1 'polypeptide(L)'
;MKEVIKRCDELGHITFSESVVTFLLTLMIMLTFTQKPHFIPGWSDALPHNKMIKSSVPMIVVMTMLFVVPRESNVLGQGELGIITWDEVSDHVNWGTILLICGGMTIADASTKSGLSDLMVVGLELLDPVPDWMMVVLLCIIASVLTELTSNAAICKLMLPVVLENALHRRINPLYFSIPTTIGCSFAFMLPAATPPNAIVYHMGHMTACEMAGPGFIMNIICISTEIIAINTWGAYVFKVNEYPQWASVK
;
A
#
# COMPACT_ATOMS: atom_id res chain seq x y z
N MET A 1 -31.04 12.17 3.52
CA MET A 1 -31.33 12.63 2.14
C MET A 1 -31.46 14.15 2.05
N LYS A 2 -32.30 14.85 2.86
CA LYS A 2 -32.41 16.31 2.82
C LYS A 2 -31.10 17.07 3.13
N GLU A 3 -30.29 16.55 4.05
CA GLU A 3 -28.99 17.14 4.40
C GLU A 3 -27.93 17.00 3.33
N VAL A 4 -27.95 15.88 2.60
CA VAL A 4 -27.08 15.65 1.44
C VAL A 4 -27.45 16.59 0.29
N ILE A 5 -28.74 16.75 0.00
CA ILE A 5 -29.22 17.68 -1.02
C ILE A 5 -28.83 19.12 -0.67
N LYS A 6 -29.02 19.53 0.60
CA LYS A 6 -28.61 20.85 1.05
C LYS A 6 -27.12 21.12 0.90
N ARG A 7 -26.26 20.13 1.23
CA ARG A 7 -24.81 20.24 1.01
C ARG A 7 -24.44 20.28 -0.49
N CYS A 8 -25.17 19.54 -1.34
CA CYS A 8 -24.96 19.61 -2.78
C CYS A 8 -25.33 20.99 -3.34
N ASP A 9 -26.41 21.61 -2.82
CA ASP A 9 -26.81 22.97 -3.24
C ASP A 9 -25.80 24.04 -2.75
N GLU A 10 -25.18 23.83 -1.59
CA GLU A 10 -24.14 24.70 -1.02
C GLU A 10 -22.81 24.63 -1.81
N LEU A 11 -22.50 23.52 -2.49
CA LEU A 11 -21.29 23.35 -3.28
C LEU A 11 -21.26 24.19 -4.57
N GLY A 12 -22.43 24.58 -5.10
CA GLY A 12 -22.55 25.41 -6.30
C GLY A 12 -22.17 24.67 -7.60
N HIS A 13 -21.77 25.45 -8.62
CA HIS A 13 -21.35 24.91 -9.91
C HIS A 13 -19.89 24.46 -9.90
N ILE A 14 -19.59 23.40 -10.66
CA ILE A 14 -18.22 22.88 -10.85
C ILE A 14 -17.33 24.01 -11.39
N THR A 15 -16.24 24.27 -10.71
CA THR A 15 -15.25 25.28 -11.08
C THR A 15 -14.31 24.77 -12.17
N PHE A 16 -13.60 25.68 -12.83
CA PHE A 16 -12.59 25.31 -13.82
C PHE A 16 -11.50 24.40 -13.22
N SER A 17 -10.98 24.77 -12.04
CA SER A 17 -9.97 23.98 -11.32
C SER A 17 -10.43 22.57 -10.98
N GLU A 18 -11.66 22.42 -10.51
CA GLU A 18 -12.25 21.10 -10.23
C GLU A 18 -12.38 20.23 -11.47
N SER A 19 -12.78 20.84 -12.60
CA SER A 19 -12.86 20.13 -13.88
C SER A 19 -11.51 19.65 -14.36
N VAL A 20 -10.48 20.50 -14.25
CA VAL A 20 -9.10 20.14 -14.64
C VAL A 20 -8.53 19.06 -13.73
N VAL A 21 -8.70 19.17 -12.42
CA VAL A 21 -8.23 18.15 -11.46
C VAL A 21 -8.90 16.81 -11.73
N THR A 22 -10.23 16.81 -11.95
CA THR A 22 -10.97 15.60 -12.29
C THR A 22 -10.49 14.97 -13.59
N PHE A 23 -10.25 15.77 -14.61
CA PHE A 23 -9.71 15.32 -15.90
C PHE A 23 -8.30 14.71 -15.73
N LEU A 24 -7.39 15.42 -15.04
CA LEU A 24 -6.03 14.97 -14.82
C LEU A 24 -5.96 13.71 -13.97
N LEU A 25 -6.81 13.58 -12.94
CA LEU A 25 -6.93 12.37 -12.15
C LEU A 25 -7.41 11.18 -12.98
N THR A 26 -8.44 11.39 -13.78
CA THR A 26 -8.96 10.36 -14.69
C THR A 26 -7.90 9.94 -15.71
N LEU A 27 -7.18 10.92 -16.27
CA LEU A 27 -6.08 10.68 -17.22
C LEU A 27 -4.95 9.86 -16.54
N MET A 28 -4.57 10.21 -15.31
CA MET A 28 -3.56 9.48 -14.55
C MET A 28 -3.96 8.01 -14.34
N ILE A 29 -5.21 7.78 -13.95
CA ILE A 29 -5.75 6.43 -13.74
C ILE A 29 -5.71 5.66 -15.07
N MET A 30 -6.20 6.25 -16.16
CA MET A 30 -6.19 5.63 -17.48
C MET A 30 -4.77 5.30 -17.95
N LEU A 31 -3.83 6.23 -17.83
CA LEU A 31 -2.43 6.01 -18.20
C LEU A 31 -1.77 4.90 -17.37
N THR A 32 -2.10 4.79 -16.10
CA THR A 32 -1.57 3.75 -15.22
C THR A 32 -2.09 2.37 -15.61
N PHE A 33 -3.40 2.24 -15.84
CA PHE A 33 -4.00 0.96 -16.23
C PHE A 33 -3.62 0.52 -17.65
N THR A 34 -3.45 1.45 -18.58
CA THR A 34 -3.11 1.16 -19.97
C THR A 34 -1.60 1.08 -20.22
N GLN A 35 -0.78 1.25 -19.19
CA GLN A 35 0.68 1.18 -19.31
C GLN A 35 1.16 -0.19 -19.77
N LYS A 36 0.72 -1.27 -19.11
CA LYS A 36 1.02 -2.69 -19.46
C LYS A 36 -0.15 -3.58 -19.08
N PRO A 37 -1.23 -3.61 -19.86
CA PRO A 37 -2.43 -4.38 -19.51
C PRO A 37 -2.30 -5.89 -19.70
N HIS A 38 -1.12 -6.45 -20.01
CA HIS A 38 -0.77 -7.87 -20.19
C HIS A 38 -1.50 -8.60 -21.34
N PHE A 39 -2.69 -8.18 -21.73
CA PHE A 39 -3.50 -8.79 -22.79
C PHE A 39 -3.48 -7.99 -24.12
N ILE A 40 -3.02 -6.75 -24.08
CA ILE A 40 -2.82 -5.87 -25.24
C ILE A 40 -1.48 -5.14 -25.03
N PRO A 41 -0.71 -4.82 -26.11
CA PRO A 41 0.47 -3.98 -25.96
C PRO A 41 0.08 -2.62 -25.40
N GLY A 42 0.72 -2.22 -24.29
CA GLY A 42 0.47 -0.95 -23.63
C GLY A 42 1.22 0.20 -24.33
N TRP A 43 0.86 1.44 -23.97
CA TRP A 43 1.56 2.61 -24.50
C TRP A 43 3.04 2.64 -24.14
N SER A 44 3.45 2.04 -23.01
CA SER A 44 4.86 1.96 -22.64
C SER A 44 5.67 1.07 -23.58
N ASP A 45 5.04 0.09 -24.24
CA ASP A 45 5.73 -0.83 -25.16
C ASP A 45 6.06 -0.16 -26.50
N ALA A 46 5.35 0.92 -26.85
CA ALA A 46 5.62 1.74 -28.02
C ALA A 46 6.83 2.68 -27.85
N LEU A 47 7.32 2.86 -26.62
CA LEU A 47 8.43 3.78 -26.35
C LEU A 47 9.77 3.05 -26.28
N PRO A 48 10.86 3.68 -26.76
CA PRO A 48 12.21 3.15 -26.57
C PRO A 48 12.54 3.09 -25.07
N HIS A 49 13.23 2.06 -24.64
CA HIS A 49 13.58 1.80 -23.24
C HIS A 49 12.37 1.52 -22.33
N ASN A 50 11.36 0.84 -22.84
CA ASN A 50 10.11 0.47 -22.12
C ASN A 50 10.33 -0.19 -20.74
N LYS A 51 11.45 -0.89 -20.53
CA LYS A 51 11.81 -1.52 -19.25
C LYS A 51 12.09 -0.52 -18.13
N MET A 52 12.46 0.71 -18.48
CA MET A 52 12.75 1.79 -17.51
C MET A 52 11.51 2.62 -17.14
N ILE A 53 10.43 2.53 -17.94
CA ILE A 53 9.21 3.29 -17.71
C ILE A 53 8.39 2.60 -16.61
N LYS A 54 8.42 3.20 -15.42
CA LYS A 54 7.65 2.76 -14.25
C LYS A 54 6.32 3.52 -14.17
N SER A 55 5.37 3.01 -13.38
CA SER A 55 4.06 3.65 -13.12
C SER A 55 4.16 5.04 -12.50
N SER A 56 5.33 5.42 -11.95
CA SER A 56 5.60 6.77 -11.46
C SER A 56 5.71 7.83 -12.55
N VAL A 57 5.99 7.44 -13.81
CA VAL A 57 6.14 8.41 -14.92
C VAL A 57 4.86 9.19 -15.19
N PRO A 58 3.69 8.56 -15.44
CA PRO A 58 2.44 9.30 -15.60
C PRO A 58 2.07 10.13 -14.37
N MET A 59 2.38 9.65 -13.16
CA MET A 59 2.14 10.42 -11.92
C MET A 59 2.94 11.72 -11.90
N ILE A 60 4.23 11.68 -12.25
CA ILE A 60 5.09 12.86 -12.29
C ILE A 60 4.59 13.84 -13.35
N VAL A 61 4.19 13.36 -14.54
CA VAL A 61 3.67 14.20 -15.61
C VAL A 61 2.40 14.93 -15.15
N VAL A 62 1.43 14.20 -14.58
CA VAL A 62 0.19 14.79 -14.08
C VAL A 62 0.44 15.77 -12.94
N MET A 63 1.32 15.42 -12.00
CA MET A 63 1.72 16.35 -10.93
C MET A 63 2.33 17.65 -11.51
N THR A 64 3.23 17.53 -12.47
CA THR A 64 3.82 18.73 -13.11
C THR A 64 2.76 19.59 -13.79
N MET A 65 1.74 18.97 -14.42
CA MET A 65 0.64 19.70 -15.04
C MET A 65 -0.19 20.48 -14.02
N LEU A 66 -0.39 19.97 -12.80
CA LEU A 66 -1.10 20.70 -11.74
C LEU A 66 -0.38 21.98 -11.29
N PHE A 67 0.94 22.04 -11.40
CA PHE A 67 1.72 23.26 -11.12
C PHE A 67 1.69 24.25 -12.27
N VAL A 68 1.48 23.78 -13.51
CA VAL A 68 1.57 24.63 -14.74
C VAL A 68 0.22 25.18 -15.13
N VAL A 69 -0.85 24.45 -14.95
CA VAL A 69 -2.20 24.88 -15.34
C VAL A 69 -2.70 25.95 -14.36
N PRO A 70 -3.12 27.13 -14.85
CA PRO A 70 -3.58 28.22 -14.00
C PRO A 70 -4.90 27.85 -13.27
N ARG A 71 -5.10 28.45 -12.11
CA ARG A 71 -6.27 28.21 -11.25
C ARG A 71 -7.58 28.72 -11.87
N GLU A 72 -7.53 29.77 -12.68
CA GLU A 72 -8.68 30.35 -13.37
C GLU A 72 -8.49 30.39 -14.89
N SER A 73 -9.55 30.15 -15.66
CA SER A 73 -9.45 30.06 -17.12
C SER A 73 -9.22 31.40 -17.84
N ASN A 74 -9.44 32.53 -17.16
CA ASN A 74 -9.42 33.86 -17.77
C ASN A 74 -8.05 34.53 -17.78
N VAL A 75 -6.98 33.89 -17.30
CA VAL A 75 -5.71 34.57 -16.98
C VAL A 75 -4.48 33.87 -17.58
N LEU A 76 -4.63 33.28 -18.75
CA LEU A 76 -3.50 32.82 -19.56
C LEU A 76 -2.59 34.02 -19.92
N GLY A 77 -1.65 34.36 -19.05
CA GLY A 77 -0.62 35.37 -19.34
C GLY A 77 -0.26 36.36 -18.24
N GLN A 78 -0.89 36.33 -17.08
CA GLN A 78 -0.61 37.30 -16.00
C GLN A 78 0.02 36.65 -14.73
N GLY A 79 0.99 35.74 -14.88
CA GLY A 79 1.82 35.31 -13.76
C GLY A 79 1.07 34.65 -12.60
N GLU A 80 -0.09 34.07 -12.83
CA GLU A 80 -0.87 33.43 -11.80
C GLU A 80 -0.32 32.06 -11.44
N LEU A 81 -0.50 31.75 -10.16
CA LEU A 81 -0.12 30.49 -9.52
C LEU A 81 -0.88 29.33 -10.17
N GLY A 82 -0.21 28.20 -10.32
CA GLY A 82 -0.84 26.95 -10.76
C GLY A 82 -2.02 26.54 -9.87
N ILE A 83 -2.78 25.54 -10.29
CA ILE A 83 -3.88 24.97 -9.49
C ILE A 83 -3.38 24.62 -8.10
N ILE A 84 -2.14 24.11 -8.00
CA ILE A 84 -1.44 23.78 -6.76
C ILE A 84 -0.12 24.54 -6.70
N THR A 85 0.20 25.13 -5.57
CA THR A 85 1.48 25.75 -5.27
C THR A 85 2.38 24.82 -4.48
N TRP A 86 3.71 25.06 -4.54
CA TRP A 86 4.66 24.27 -3.75
C TRP A 86 4.44 24.41 -2.25
N ASP A 87 4.07 25.58 -1.77
CA ASP A 87 3.83 25.84 -0.36
C ASP A 87 2.62 25.00 0.11
N GLU A 88 1.52 25.01 -0.65
CA GLU A 88 0.34 24.16 -0.35
C GLU A 88 0.70 22.65 -0.33
N VAL A 89 1.49 22.19 -1.28
CA VAL A 89 1.96 20.79 -1.32
C VAL A 89 2.84 20.49 -0.11
N SER A 90 3.81 21.35 0.17
CA SER A 90 4.78 21.16 1.25
C SER A 90 4.12 21.09 2.61
N ASP A 91 3.08 21.88 2.85
CA ASP A 91 2.35 21.92 4.11
C ASP A 91 1.43 20.68 4.30
N HIS A 92 0.91 20.13 3.21
CA HIS A 92 -0.02 18.99 3.26
C HIS A 92 0.66 17.63 3.07
N VAL A 93 1.88 17.59 2.55
CA VAL A 93 2.64 16.34 2.39
C VAL A 93 3.12 15.83 3.75
N ASN A 94 2.78 14.61 4.05
CA ASN A 94 3.32 13.96 5.24
C ASN A 94 4.77 13.51 5.02
N TRP A 95 5.71 14.46 5.19
CA TRP A 95 7.15 14.21 5.05
C TRP A 95 7.67 13.09 5.95
N GLY A 96 7.08 12.95 7.15
CA GLY A 96 7.40 11.86 8.06
C GLY A 96 7.13 10.49 7.45
N THR A 97 6.01 10.33 6.76
CA THR A 97 5.68 9.08 6.05
C THR A 97 6.66 8.79 4.91
N ILE A 98 7.02 9.81 4.12
CA ILE A 98 8.00 9.64 3.02
C ILE A 98 9.36 9.20 3.57
N LEU A 99 9.87 9.89 4.60
CA LEU A 99 11.14 9.56 5.24
C LEU A 99 11.11 8.17 5.89
N LEU A 100 10.00 7.80 6.52
CA LEU A 100 9.81 6.46 7.09
C LEU A 100 9.86 5.37 6.02
N ILE A 101 9.20 5.60 4.89
CA ILE A 101 9.22 4.67 3.76
C ILE A 101 10.63 4.53 3.19
N CYS A 102 11.31 5.63 2.92
CA CYS A 102 12.69 5.63 2.42
C CYS A 102 13.65 4.99 3.42
N GLY A 103 13.52 5.34 4.71
CA GLY A 103 14.30 4.74 5.79
C GLY A 103 14.09 3.25 5.91
N GLY A 104 12.84 2.79 5.87
CA GLY A 104 12.50 1.36 5.89
C GLY A 104 13.12 0.58 4.72
N MET A 105 13.08 1.16 3.51
CA MET A 105 13.74 0.55 2.33
C MET A 105 15.25 0.48 2.49
N THR A 106 15.87 1.54 3.03
CA THR A 106 17.32 1.59 3.28
C THR A 106 17.74 0.57 4.33
N ILE A 107 16.97 0.44 5.42
CA ILE A 107 17.21 -0.55 6.46
C ILE A 107 17.08 -1.97 5.91
N ALA A 108 16.07 -2.25 5.09
CA ALA A 108 15.89 -3.55 4.46
C ALA A 108 17.07 -3.91 3.54
N ASP A 109 17.53 -2.96 2.71
CA ASP A 109 18.71 -3.16 1.83
C ASP A 109 20.00 -3.34 2.65
N ALA A 110 20.18 -2.54 3.71
CA ALA A 110 21.31 -2.67 4.62
C ALA A 110 21.30 -4.00 5.38
N SER A 111 20.12 -4.47 5.83
CA SER A 111 19.96 -5.76 6.51
C SER A 111 20.35 -6.93 5.60
N THR A 112 19.95 -6.88 4.34
CA THR A 112 20.33 -7.91 3.36
C THR A 112 21.83 -7.87 3.08
N LYS A 113 22.42 -6.69 2.87
CA LYS A 113 23.86 -6.55 2.59
C LYS A 113 24.77 -6.86 3.77
N SER A 114 24.30 -6.65 5.00
CA SER A 114 25.08 -6.92 6.21
C SER A 114 24.99 -8.37 6.69
N GLY A 115 24.17 -9.23 6.08
CA GLY A 115 23.88 -10.57 6.55
C GLY A 115 22.95 -10.62 7.77
N LEU A 116 22.36 -9.48 8.16
CA LEU A 116 21.39 -9.46 9.26
C LEU A 116 20.12 -10.24 8.90
N SER A 117 19.70 -10.19 7.64
CA SER A 117 18.58 -11.00 7.13
C SER A 117 18.85 -12.49 7.32
N ASP A 118 20.06 -12.96 7.06
CA ASP A 118 20.46 -14.36 7.29
C ASP A 118 20.36 -14.73 8.77
N LEU A 119 20.81 -13.86 9.67
CA LEU A 119 20.66 -14.07 11.11
C LEU A 119 19.21 -14.09 11.58
N MET A 120 18.34 -13.27 10.98
CA MET A 120 16.90 -13.30 11.25
C MET A 120 16.25 -14.59 10.75
N VAL A 121 16.72 -15.14 9.62
CA VAL A 121 16.30 -16.46 9.12
C VAL A 121 16.72 -17.55 10.10
N VAL A 122 17.95 -17.53 10.59
CA VAL A 122 18.39 -18.46 11.66
C VAL A 122 17.50 -18.35 12.91
N GLY A 123 17.09 -17.14 13.28
CA GLY A 123 16.10 -16.92 14.36
C GLY A 123 14.73 -17.55 14.06
N LEU A 124 14.30 -17.58 12.80
CA LEU A 124 13.07 -18.23 12.37
C LEU A 124 13.23 -19.77 12.24
N GLU A 125 14.46 -20.28 12.09
CA GLU A 125 14.74 -21.73 12.15
C GLU A 125 14.40 -22.32 13.51
N LEU A 126 14.42 -21.54 14.58
CA LEU A 126 13.89 -21.96 15.89
C LEU A 126 12.41 -22.32 15.84
N LEU A 127 11.71 -21.88 14.80
CA LEU A 127 10.31 -22.22 14.48
C LEU A 127 10.20 -23.38 13.46
N ASP A 128 11.30 -24.02 13.09
CA ASP A 128 11.33 -25.13 12.12
C ASP A 128 10.39 -26.30 12.43
N PRO A 129 10.14 -26.68 13.72
CA PRO A 129 9.16 -27.71 14.04
C PRO A 129 7.72 -27.25 13.77
N VAL A 130 7.49 -25.95 13.44
CA VAL A 130 6.15 -25.42 13.18
C VAL A 130 5.74 -25.75 11.75
N PRO A 131 4.58 -26.39 11.52
CA PRO A 131 4.08 -26.66 10.18
C PRO A 131 3.78 -25.35 9.43
N ASP A 132 3.89 -25.38 8.10
CA ASP A 132 3.83 -24.20 7.24
C ASP A 132 2.53 -23.40 7.39
N TRP A 133 1.39 -24.08 7.55
CA TRP A 133 0.11 -23.41 7.80
C TRP A 133 0.10 -22.63 9.12
N MET A 134 0.75 -23.16 10.15
CA MET A 134 0.86 -22.47 11.46
C MET A 134 1.84 -21.30 11.37
N MET A 135 2.88 -21.40 10.55
CA MET A 135 3.80 -20.29 10.25
C MET A 135 3.02 -19.13 9.61
N VAL A 136 2.13 -19.40 8.64
CA VAL A 136 1.26 -18.36 8.05
C VAL A 136 0.42 -17.67 9.12
N VAL A 137 -0.20 -18.43 10.01
CA VAL A 137 -1.00 -17.89 11.12
C VAL A 137 -0.16 -16.98 12.00
N LEU A 138 1.03 -17.45 12.40
CA LEU A 138 1.93 -16.71 13.27
C LEU A 138 2.41 -15.40 12.60
N LEU A 139 2.80 -15.46 11.35
CA LEU A 139 3.22 -14.28 10.58
C LEU A 139 2.08 -13.25 10.45
N CYS A 140 0.84 -13.69 10.20
CA CYS A 140 -0.31 -12.79 10.14
C CYS A 140 -0.60 -12.14 11.50
N ILE A 141 -0.50 -12.89 12.60
CA ILE A 141 -0.70 -12.35 13.95
C ILE A 141 0.39 -11.32 14.27
N ILE A 142 1.65 -11.65 14.04
CA ILE A 142 2.77 -10.75 14.29
C ILE A 142 2.63 -9.47 13.45
N ALA A 143 2.32 -9.61 12.16
CA ALA A 143 2.09 -8.48 11.26
C ALA A 143 0.96 -7.58 11.77
N SER A 144 -0.19 -8.17 12.12
CA SER A 144 -1.35 -7.44 12.63
C SER A 144 -1.06 -6.71 13.95
N VAL A 145 -0.35 -7.33 14.90
CA VAL A 145 0.00 -6.68 16.17
C VAL A 145 0.99 -5.54 15.96
N LEU A 146 2.01 -5.74 15.13
CA LEU A 146 3.01 -4.71 14.86
C LEU A 146 2.44 -3.52 14.12
N THR A 147 1.51 -3.75 13.19
CA THR A 147 0.89 -2.69 12.40
C THR A 147 -0.09 -1.82 13.19
N GLU A 148 -0.59 -2.29 14.33
CA GLU A 148 -1.37 -1.44 15.25
C GLU A 148 -0.51 -0.32 15.87
N LEU A 149 0.78 -0.54 16.03
CA LEU A 149 1.70 0.39 16.69
C LEU A 149 2.44 1.29 15.70
N THR A 150 2.45 0.93 14.42
CA THR A 150 3.23 1.64 13.41
C THR A 150 2.59 1.54 12.02
N SER A 151 3.17 2.20 11.02
CA SER A 151 2.63 2.23 9.65
C SER A 151 2.63 0.86 8.99
N ASN A 152 1.48 0.49 8.40
CA ASN A 152 1.29 -0.74 7.62
C ASN A 152 2.40 -0.94 6.57
N ALA A 153 2.73 0.12 5.83
CA ALA A 153 3.77 0.09 4.80
C ALA A 153 5.17 -0.14 5.37
N ALA A 154 5.45 0.39 6.57
CA ALA A 154 6.75 0.21 7.23
C ALA A 154 6.90 -1.25 7.69
N ILE A 155 5.89 -1.81 8.36
CA ILE A 155 5.91 -3.21 8.81
C ILE A 155 6.00 -4.17 7.62
N CYS A 156 5.22 -3.94 6.57
CA CYS A 156 5.29 -4.77 5.37
C CYS A 156 6.71 -4.79 4.78
N LYS A 157 7.37 -3.64 4.67
CA LYS A 157 8.73 -3.55 4.14
C LYS A 157 9.79 -4.19 5.03
N LEU A 158 9.59 -4.17 6.34
CA LEU A 158 10.50 -4.83 7.29
C LEU A 158 10.31 -6.35 7.28
N MET A 159 9.07 -6.82 7.26
CA MET A 159 8.77 -8.25 7.36
C MET A 159 8.98 -9.00 6.04
N LEU A 160 8.63 -8.39 4.90
CA LEU A 160 8.59 -9.08 3.63
C LEU A 160 9.92 -9.70 3.19
N PRO A 161 11.09 -9.04 3.30
CA PRO A 161 12.38 -9.66 2.98
C PRO A 161 12.65 -10.92 3.80
N VAL A 162 12.41 -10.85 5.12
CA VAL A 162 12.63 -11.97 6.05
C VAL A 162 11.69 -13.14 5.76
N VAL A 163 10.42 -12.83 5.49
CA VAL A 163 9.40 -13.84 5.14
C VAL A 163 9.72 -14.54 3.83
N LEU A 164 10.17 -13.78 2.82
CA LEU A 164 10.58 -14.34 1.53
C LEU A 164 11.80 -15.26 1.67
N GLU A 165 12.80 -14.85 2.45
CA GLU A 165 14.00 -15.63 2.68
C GLU A 165 13.71 -16.94 3.44
N ASN A 166 12.85 -16.88 4.47
CA ASN A 166 12.39 -18.07 5.17
C ASN A 166 11.63 -19.05 4.24
N ALA A 167 10.77 -18.52 3.36
CA ALA A 167 10.07 -19.35 2.37
C ALA A 167 11.05 -20.04 1.40
N LEU A 168 12.09 -19.34 0.94
CA LEU A 168 13.12 -19.90 0.08
C LEU A 168 13.94 -20.97 0.79
N HIS A 169 14.31 -20.74 2.05
CA HIS A 169 15.05 -21.70 2.87
C HIS A 169 14.27 -23.00 3.08
N ARG A 170 12.98 -22.91 3.34
CA ARG A 170 12.07 -24.06 3.48
C ARG A 170 11.68 -24.72 2.15
N ARG A 171 12.08 -24.14 1.00
CA ARG A 171 11.68 -24.56 -0.34
C ARG A 171 10.16 -24.57 -0.55
N ILE A 172 9.49 -23.59 0.05
CA ILE A 172 8.06 -23.36 -0.11
C ILE A 172 7.87 -22.23 -1.12
N ASN A 173 6.72 -22.22 -1.81
CA ASN A 173 6.40 -21.12 -2.70
C ASN A 173 6.40 -19.78 -1.91
N PRO A 174 7.25 -18.82 -2.25
CA PRO A 174 7.34 -17.56 -1.50
C PRO A 174 6.01 -16.79 -1.39
N LEU A 175 5.10 -16.97 -2.34
CA LEU A 175 3.77 -16.35 -2.31
C LEU A 175 2.91 -16.88 -1.16
N TYR A 176 3.13 -18.12 -0.71
CA TYR A 176 2.36 -18.73 0.37
C TYR A 176 2.51 -17.98 1.69
N PHE A 177 3.70 -17.45 1.96
CA PHE A 177 3.97 -16.67 3.16
C PHE A 177 3.82 -15.17 2.92
N SER A 178 4.26 -14.66 1.76
CA SER A 178 4.31 -13.23 1.50
C SER A 178 2.94 -12.59 1.31
N ILE A 179 1.99 -13.27 0.64
CA ILE A 179 0.65 -12.71 0.42
C ILE A 179 -0.09 -12.52 1.74
N PRO A 180 -0.24 -13.56 2.60
CA PRO A 180 -0.93 -13.39 3.87
C PRO A 180 -0.25 -12.39 4.80
N THR A 181 1.09 -12.38 4.85
CA THR A 181 1.82 -11.40 5.66
C THR A 181 1.57 -9.98 5.18
N THR A 182 1.60 -9.74 3.88
CA THR A 182 1.38 -8.40 3.30
C THR A 182 -0.03 -7.90 3.58
N ILE A 183 -1.03 -8.76 3.46
CA ILE A 183 -2.44 -8.44 3.78
C ILE A 183 -2.59 -8.24 5.28
N GLY A 184 -1.98 -9.11 6.10
CA GLY A 184 -1.96 -9.02 7.56
C GLY A 184 -1.38 -7.70 8.08
N CYS A 185 -0.39 -7.11 7.39
CA CYS A 185 0.12 -5.78 7.70
C CYS A 185 -0.94 -4.66 7.54
N SER A 186 -2.07 -4.93 6.92
CA SER A 186 -3.18 -3.98 6.78
C SER A 186 -4.29 -4.19 7.81
N PHE A 187 -4.18 -5.19 8.67
CA PHE A 187 -5.16 -5.51 9.71
C PHE A 187 -4.89 -4.72 10.99
N ALA A 188 -5.08 -3.40 10.91
CA ALA A 188 -4.90 -2.45 11.99
C ALA A 188 -6.24 -1.81 12.34
N PHE A 189 -7.04 -2.48 13.16
CA PHE A 189 -8.43 -2.05 13.47
C PHE A 189 -8.64 -1.66 14.92
N MET A 190 -7.66 -1.90 15.81
CA MET A 190 -7.84 -1.72 17.25
C MET A 190 -7.58 -0.29 17.71
N LEU A 191 -6.53 0.35 17.19
CA LEU A 191 -6.08 1.65 17.68
C LEU A 191 -6.48 2.80 16.76
N PRO A 192 -6.94 3.94 17.30
CA PRO A 192 -7.27 5.12 16.50
C PRO A 192 -6.08 5.68 15.72
N ALA A 193 -4.88 5.58 16.29
CA ALA A 193 -3.64 6.10 15.71
C ALA A 193 -3.04 5.19 14.63
N ALA A 194 -3.52 3.94 14.50
CA ALA A 194 -2.95 2.97 13.57
C ALA A 194 -3.13 3.37 12.11
N THR A 195 -4.32 3.89 11.75
CA THR A 195 -4.62 4.32 10.38
C THR A 195 -5.50 5.59 10.35
N PRO A 196 -5.39 6.44 9.30
CA PRO A 196 -6.23 7.62 9.16
C PRO A 196 -7.75 7.34 9.21
N PRO A 197 -8.28 6.27 8.58
CA PRO A 197 -9.69 5.91 8.71
C PRO A 197 -10.12 5.66 10.15
N ASN A 198 -9.29 4.97 10.94
CA ASN A 198 -9.57 4.72 12.35
C ASN A 198 -9.67 6.02 13.15
N ALA A 199 -8.76 6.96 12.92
CA ALA A 199 -8.77 8.26 13.57
C ALA A 199 -10.05 9.05 13.25
N ILE A 200 -10.53 8.99 12.01
CA ILE A 200 -11.77 9.64 11.58
C ILE A 200 -12.97 9.03 12.31
N VAL A 201 -13.10 7.70 12.31
CA VAL A 201 -14.20 6.99 12.96
C VAL A 201 -14.19 7.25 14.48
N TYR A 202 -13.01 7.19 15.09
CA TYR A 202 -12.83 7.48 16.51
C TYR A 202 -13.31 8.88 16.88
N HIS A 203 -12.93 9.89 16.09
CA HIS A 203 -13.30 11.28 16.36
C HIS A 203 -14.78 11.54 16.08
N MET A 204 -15.31 11.09 14.95
CA MET A 204 -16.71 11.29 14.58
C MET A 204 -17.68 10.49 15.44
N GLY A 205 -17.28 9.32 15.90
CA GLY A 205 -18.07 8.44 16.75
C GLY A 205 -18.05 8.82 18.23
N HIS A 206 -17.24 9.81 18.64
CA HIS A 206 -17.01 10.15 20.05
C HIS A 206 -16.70 8.94 20.92
N MET A 207 -15.99 7.96 20.34
CA MET A 207 -15.67 6.68 20.97
C MET A 207 -14.47 6.83 21.91
N THR A 208 -14.39 5.98 22.92
CA THR A 208 -13.16 5.78 23.69
C THR A 208 -12.25 4.77 23.01
N ALA A 209 -10.95 4.79 23.29
CA ALA A 209 -10.00 3.83 22.71
C ALA A 209 -10.37 2.37 23.02
N CYS A 210 -10.91 2.09 24.21
CA CYS A 210 -11.36 0.75 24.58
C CYS A 210 -12.62 0.31 23.81
N GLU A 211 -13.54 1.23 23.53
CA GLU A 211 -14.73 0.93 22.73
C GLU A 211 -14.38 0.61 21.28
N MET A 212 -13.29 1.17 20.75
CA MET A 212 -12.78 0.84 19.42
C MET A 212 -11.96 -0.45 19.41
N ALA A 213 -11.14 -0.66 20.44
CA ALA A 213 -10.23 -1.83 20.52
C ALA A 213 -10.99 -3.16 20.56
N GLY A 214 -12.11 -3.23 21.25
CA GLY A 214 -12.92 -4.46 21.38
C GLY A 214 -13.40 -4.99 20.03
N PRO A 215 -14.21 -4.25 19.28
CA PRO A 215 -14.63 -4.62 17.93
C PRO A 215 -13.45 -4.81 16.97
N GLY A 216 -12.41 -3.97 17.08
CA GLY A 216 -11.19 -4.08 16.27
C GLY A 216 -10.47 -5.41 16.46
N PHE A 217 -10.36 -5.89 17.69
CA PHE A 217 -9.79 -7.21 17.99
C PHE A 217 -10.60 -8.36 17.36
N ILE A 218 -11.92 -8.29 17.43
CA ILE A 218 -12.80 -9.29 16.78
C ILE A 218 -12.60 -9.23 15.25
N MET A 219 -12.51 -8.04 14.67
CA MET A 219 -12.24 -7.87 13.24
C MET A 219 -10.89 -8.45 12.84
N ASN A 220 -9.83 -8.25 13.63
CA ASN A 220 -8.53 -8.88 13.39
C ASN A 220 -8.63 -10.41 13.35
N ILE A 221 -9.34 -11.03 14.30
CA ILE A 221 -9.56 -12.49 14.31
C ILE A 221 -10.30 -12.95 13.05
N ILE A 222 -11.38 -12.25 12.68
CA ILE A 222 -12.17 -12.59 11.49
C ILE A 222 -11.31 -12.46 10.23
N CYS A 223 -10.58 -11.36 10.07
CA CYS A 223 -9.75 -11.11 8.90
C CYS A 223 -8.61 -12.12 8.77
N ILE A 224 -7.89 -12.40 9.85
CA ILE A 224 -6.81 -13.41 9.87
C ILE A 224 -7.39 -14.80 9.54
N SER A 225 -8.51 -15.17 10.14
CA SER A 225 -9.15 -16.48 9.85
C SER A 225 -9.58 -16.58 8.39
N THR A 226 -10.18 -15.52 7.85
CA THR A 226 -10.60 -15.46 6.44
C THR A 226 -9.40 -15.55 5.50
N GLU A 227 -8.31 -14.84 5.82
CA GLU A 227 -7.08 -14.86 5.02
C GLU A 227 -6.45 -16.25 4.99
N ILE A 228 -6.37 -16.91 6.14
CA ILE A 228 -5.84 -18.28 6.23
C ILE A 228 -6.69 -19.26 5.41
N ILE A 229 -8.01 -19.16 5.49
CA ILE A 229 -8.91 -19.98 4.68
C ILE A 229 -8.72 -19.66 3.20
N ALA A 230 -8.65 -18.37 2.84
CA ALA A 230 -8.51 -17.93 1.46
C ALA A 230 -7.22 -18.44 0.81
N ILE A 231 -6.06 -18.28 1.47
CA ILE A 231 -4.77 -18.71 0.90
C ILE A 231 -4.69 -20.24 0.74
N ASN A 232 -5.31 -21.01 1.64
CA ASN A 232 -5.30 -22.48 1.59
C ASN A 232 -6.38 -23.08 0.68
N THR A 233 -7.35 -22.29 0.21
CA THR A 233 -8.42 -22.75 -0.68
C THR A 233 -8.24 -22.20 -2.09
N TRP A 234 -8.94 -21.12 -2.43
CA TRP A 234 -8.89 -20.55 -3.78
C TRP A 234 -7.56 -19.89 -4.09
N GLY A 235 -6.86 -19.32 -3.09
CA GLY A 235 -5.52 -18.78 -3.24
C GLY A 235 -4.51 -19.85 -3.65
N ALA A 236 -4.63 -21.06 -3.10
CA ALA A 236 -3.81 -22.20 -3.51
C ALA A 236 -4.00 -22.55 -4.99
N TYR A 237 -5.22 -22.44 -5.49
CA TYR A 237 -5.52 -22.68 -6.90
C TYR A 237 -5.03 -21.55 -7.81
N VAL A 238 -5.31 -20.29 -7.44
CA VAL A 238 -4.98 -19.11 -8.27
C VAL A 238 -3.48 -18.86 -8.33
N PHE A 239 -2.81 -18.88 -7.17
CA PHE A 239 -1.36 -18.55 -7.06
C PHE A 239 -0.46 -19.79 -7.13
N LYS A 240 -1.05 -21.00 -7.24
CA LYS A 240 -0.32 -22.27 -7.28
C LYS A 240 0.70 -22.40 -6.15
N VAL A 241 0.28 -22.01 -4.94
CA VAL A 241 1.20 -21.92 -3.78
C VAL A 241 1.77 -23.28 -3.35
N ASN A 242 1.16 -24.38 -3.78
CA ASN A 242 1.63 -25.75 -3.54
C ASN A 242 2.79 -26.17 -4.49
N GLU A 243 3.08 -25.38 -5.53
CA GLU A 243 4.16 -25.64 -6.47
C GLU A 243 5.32 -24.70 -6.21
N TYR A 244 6.55 -25.22 -6.09
CA TYR A 244 7.73 -24.36 -5.96
C TYR A 244 8.04 -23.72 -7.32
N PRO A 245 8.02 -22.38 -7.45
CA PRO A 245 8.15 -21.74 -8.75
C PRO A 245 9.59 -21.74 -9.25
N GLN A 246 9.78 -21.92 -10.56
CA GLN A 246 11.10 -21.95 -11.19
C GLN A 246 11.90 -20.64 -10.99
N TRP A 247 11.22 -19.50 -10.92
CA TRP A 247 11.88 -18.21 -10.69
C TRP A 247 12.50 -18.08 -9.29
N ALA A 248 12.04 -18.86 -8.32
CA ALA A 248 12.59 -18.89 -6.97
C ALA A 248 13.80 -19.81 -6.81
N SER A 249 14.05 -20.68 -7.80
CA SER A 249 15.20 -21.61 -7.80
C SER A 249 16.49 -21.02 -8.38
N VAL A 250 16.43 -19.80 -8.93
CA VAL A 250 17.57 -19.10 -9.51
C VAL A 250 18.19 -18.19 -8.45
N LYS A 251 19.21 -18.69 -7.78
CA LYS A 251 20.21 -17.88 -7.06
C LYS A 251 21.52 -17.94 -7.80
#